data_142b0323a62c72d60d44d834b806079d
#
_entry.id   142b0323a62c72d60d44d834b806079d
#
_cell.length_a   1.000
_cell.length_b   1.000
_cell.length_c   1.000
_cell.angle_alpha   90.00
_cell.angle_beta   90.00
_cell.angle_gamma   90.00
#
_symmetry.space_group_name_H-M   'P 1'
#
loop_
_entity.id
_entity.type
_entity.pdbx_description
1 polymer ?
#
loop_
_entity_poly.entity_id
_entity_poly.type
_entity_poly.pdbx_seq_one_letter_code
_entity_poly.pdbx_strand_id
1 'polypeptide(L)'
;MSTESLLSGDLVVADVVDTLSLVQVTDTHLTGTEAGCLLGMNTARSARGVIHAALTAESADCILVTGDIAADGQPEAYGQLEVLLGTSVPSLWLPGNHDDVYSHKDRYAPNMKRRLRAKHWDVVMLETQVEGEVGGVLSTTELAALRSAVDDARLANKALLVATHHPLRRLESAWLDEQSVKNASEALDILKPIADQTAVISGHVHQESDELINGVRMMTTPSTCVQFAPGSQDFALDSKDPGYRRLVLHPNARIETQVIRISDEENRPLLTSSGYH
;
A
#
# COMPACT_ATOMS: atom_id res chain seq x y z
N MET A 1 13.62 -19.85 -9.76
CA MET A 1 12.90 -19.03 -8.77
C MET A 1 11.48 -18.92 -9.26
N SER A 2 10.50 -19.12 -8.42
CA SER A 2 9.08 -19.14 -8.82
C SER A 2 8.70 -17.78 -9.41
N THR A 3 8.21 -17.79 -10.64
CA THR A 3 7.67 -16.61 -11.31
C THR A 3 6.17 -16.45 -11.06
N GLU A 4 5.62 -17.28 -10.19
CA GLU A 4 4.21 -17.25 -9.82
C GLU A 4 3.96 -16.15 -8.78
N SER A 5 3.10 -15.20 -9.13
CA SER A 5 2.62 -14.17 -8.20
C SER A 5 1.66 -14.76 -7.17
N LEU A 6 1.69 -14.23 -5.95
CA LEU A 6 0.70 -14.53 -4.91
C LEU A 6 -0.67 -13.93 -5.22
N LEU A 7 -0.71 -12.85 -5.98
CA LEU A 7 -1.93 -12.11 -6.26
C LEU A 7 -2.76 -12.82 -7.34
N SER A 8 -4.00 -13.14 -7.04
CA SER A 8 -4.89 -13.83 -7.97
C SER A 8 -6.36 -13.46 -7.79
N GLY A 9 -7.14 -13.60 -8.86
CA GLY A 9 -8.58 -13.38 -8.86
C GLY A 9 -9.00 -11.92 -8.67
N ASP A 10 -10.29 -11.69 -8.78
CA ASP A 10 -10.91 -10.37 -8.75
C ASP A 10 -11.89 -10.27 -7.58
N LEU A 11 -11.95 -9.09 -6.97
CA LEU A 11 -13.06 -8.62 -6.14
C LEU A 11 -13.94 -7.74 -7.00
N VAL A 12 -15.22 -8.01 -7.07
CA VAL A 12 -16.19 -7.17 -7.78
C VAL A 12 -17.00 -6.40 -6.74
N VAL A 13 -16.88 -5.09 -6.74
CA VAL A 13 -17.77 -4.20 -6.00
C VAL A 13 -18.97 -3.93 -6.90
N ALA A 14 -20.18 -4.00 -6.35
CA ALA A 14 -21.41 -3.91 -7.13
C ALA A 14 -21.42 -2.68 -8.06
N ASP A 15 -21.79 -2.89 -9.32
CA ASP A 15 -21.85 -1.88 -10.40
C ASP A 15 -22.82 -0.71 -10.13
N VAL A 16 -23.40 -0.65 -8.95
CA VAL A 16 -24.43 0.32 -8.56
C VAL A 16 -23.81 1.61 -7.99
N VAL A 17 -22.54 1.58 -7.56
CA VAL A 17 -21.91 2.72 -6.91
C VAL A 17 -21.20 3.57 -7.94
N ASP A 18 -21.66 4.81 -8.15
CA ASP A 18 -21.01 5.74 -9.07
C ASP A 18 -19.64 6.22 -8.56
N THR A 19 -19.46 6.23 -7.25
CA THR A 19 -18.23 6.67 -6.57
C THR A 19 -17.68 5.54 -5.73
N LEU A 20 -16.41 5.21 -5.89
CA LEU A 20 -15.73 4.17 -5.12
C LEU A 20 -14.93 4.80 -3.97
N SER A 21 -15.27 4.45 -2.74
CA SER A 21 -14.58 4.92 -1.53
C SER A 21 -13.61 3.87 -1.03
N LEU A 22 -12.31 4.22 -0.97
CA LEU A 22 -11.25 3.33 -0.54
C LEU A 22 -10.51 3.90 0.68
N VAL A 23 -10.03 3.02 1.52
CA VAL A 23 -9.06 3.31 2.57
C VAL A 23 -7.77 2.57 2.25
N GLN A 24 -6.64 3.27 2.25
CA GLN A 24 -5.32 2.65 2.19
C GLN A 24 -4.69 2.68 3.58
N VAL A 25 -4.34 1.50 4.10
CA VAL A 25 -3.45 1.31 5.24
C VAL A 25 -2.19 0.61 4.77
N THR A 26 -1.05 0.92 5.36
CA THR A 26 0.24 0.39 4.90
C THR A 26 1.24 0.35 6.04
N ASP A 27 2.26 -0.49 5.88
CA ASP A 27 3.42 -0.51 6.75
C ASP A 27 3.03 -0.62 8.23
N THR A 28 2.22 -1.63 8.54
CA THR A 28 1.75 -1.85 9.91
C THR A 28 2.84 -2.39 10.81
N HIS A 29 3.84 -3.09 10.24
CA HIS A 29 4.97 -3.70 10.94
C HIS A 29 4.54 -4.39 12.24
N LEU A 30 3.44 -5.11 12.18
CA LEU A 30 2.96 -5.89 13.32
C LEU A 30 4.00 -6.96 13.67
N THR A 31 4.22 -7.15 14.95
CA THR A 31 5.09 -8.21 15.44
C THR A 31 4.26 -9.44 15.81
N GLY A 32 4.90 -10.56 16.09
CA GLY A 32 4.20 -11.77 16.57
C GLY A 32 3.51 -11.62 17.93
N THR A 33 3.64 -10.47 18.60
CA THR A 33 3.06 -10.21 19.92
C THR A 33 2.40 -8.82 20.01
N GLU A 34 1.37 -8.69 20.84
CA GLU A 34 0.69 -7.41 21.11
C GLU A 34 1.60 -6.36 21.77
N ALA A 35 2.67 -6.78 22.45
CA ALA A 35 3.61 -5.91 23.14
C ALA A 35 4.82 -5.52 22.28
N GLY A 36 4.90 -6.03 21.05
CA GLY A 36 6.02 -5.78 20.17
C GLY A 36 6.14 -4.32 19.74
N CYS A 37 7.37 -3.87 19.62
CA CYS A 37 7.69 -2.49 19.27
C CYS A 37 8.61 -2.44 18.05
N LEU A 38 8.46 -1.40 17.25
CA LEU A 38 9.40 -0.99 16.23
C LEU A 38 9.91 0.40 16.59
N LEU A 39 11.24 0.54 16.74
CA LEU A 39 11.88 1.83 17.04
C LEU A 39 11.25 2.57 18.24
N GLY A 40 10.85 1.81 19.26
CA GLY A 40 10.24 2.30 20.50
C GLY A 40 8.71 2.46 20.47
N MET A 41 8.08 2.40 19.30
CA MET A 41 6.62 2.48 19.15
C MET A 41 5.99 1.09 19.19
N ASN A 42 4.95 0.89 20.01
CA ASN A 42 4.15 -0.33 19.97
C ASN A 42 3.27 -0.34 18.70
N THR A 43 3.59 -1.23 17.77
CA THR A 43 2.98 -1.27 16.44
C THR A 43 1.52 -1.73 16.46
N ALA A 44 1.18 -2.71 17.32
CA ALA A 44 -0.19 -3.20 17.46
C ALA A 44 -1.14 -2.13 18.03
N ARG A 45 -0.68 -1.36 19.04
CA ARG A 45 -1.43 -0.23 19.61
C ARG A 45 -1.65 0.86 18.55
N SER A 46 -0.62 1.19 17.81
CA SER A 46 -0.68 2.22 16.76
C SER A 46 -1.62 1.80 15.63
N ALA A 47 -1.42 0.61 15.05
CA ALA A 47 -2.27 0.08 13.99
C ALA A 47 -3.74 0.00 14.41
N ARG A 48 -4.02 -0.43 15.65
CA ARG A 48 -5.39 -0.45 16.20
C ARG A 48 -6.03 0.92 16.20
N GLY A 49 -5.33 1.96 16.65
CA GLY A 49 -5.82 3.34 16.67
C GLY A 49 -6.12 3.86 15.26
N VAL A 50 -5.19 3.66 14.32
CA VAL A 50 -5.32 4.10 12.93
C VAL A 50 -6.44 3.36 12.20
N ILE A 51 -6.48 2.02 12.28
CA ILE A 51 -7.51 1.20 11.61
C ILE A 51 -8.89 1.46 12.20
N HIS A 52 -9.00 1.58 13.52
CA HIS A 52 -10.28 1.94 14.15
C HIS A 52 -10.81 3.29 13.65
N ALA A 53 -9.96 4.30 13.58
CA ALA A 53 -10.33 5.60 13.03
C ALA A 53 -10.75 5.48 11.55
N ALA A 54 -10.01 4.73 10.75
CA ALA A 54 -10.31 4.51 9.34
C ALA A 54 -11.66 3.84 9.10
N LEU A 55 -12.03 2.86 9.93
CA LEU A 55 -13.28 2.10 9.82
C LEU A 55 -14.50 2.82 10.42
N THR A 56 -14.28 3.80 11.32
CA THR A 56 -15.38 4.52 11.99
C THR A 56 -15.68 5.88 11.41
N ALA A 57 -14.75 6.51 10.70
CA ALA A 57 -14.91 7.87 10.19
C ALA A 57 -15.95 7.96 9.05
N GLU A 58 -15.93 7.02 8.11
CA GLU A 58 -16.84 6.95 6.97
C GLU A 58 -16.91 5.53 6.40
N SER A 59 -17.96 5.23 5.63
CA SER A 59 -18.07 3.94 4.94
C SER A 59 -17.02 3.83 3.83
N ALA A 60 -16.23 2.77 3.83
CA ALA A 60 -15.37 2.39 2.73
C ALA A 60 -15.96 1.17 2.00
N ASP A 61 -15.81 1.14 0.67
CA ASP A 61 -16.20 -0.01 -0.14
C ASP A 61 -15.14 -1.11 -0.09
N CYS A 62 -13.88 -0.72 0.11
CA CYS A 62 -12.76 -1.66 0.25
C CYS A 62 -11.57 -1.01 0.98
N ILE A 63 -10.79 -1.85 1.67
CA ILE A 63 -9.52 -1.48 2.29
C ILE A 63 -8.38 -2.04 1.44
N LEU A 64 -7.41 -1.19 1.09
CA LEU A 64 -6.18 -1.60 0.42
C LEU A 64 -5.05 -1.65 1.45
N VAL A 65 -4.48 -2.82 1.64
CA VAL A 65 -3.30 -3.03 2.50
C VAL A 65 -2.09 -3.16 1.59
N THR A 66 -1.20 -2.16 1.63
CA THR A 66 -0.15 -2.02 0.63
C THR A 66 1.25 -2.42 1.15
N GLY A 67 1.30 -3.51 1.90
CA GLY A 67 2.55 -4.20 2.27
C GLY A 67 3.11 -3.81 3.63
N ASP A 68 4.21 -4.49 3.99
CA ASP A 68 4.88 -4.44 5.28
C ASP A 68 3.89 -4.62 6.44
N ILE A 69 3.08 -5.70 6.31
CA ILE A 69 2.11 -6.09 7.32
C ILE A 69 2.82 -6.55 8.57
N ALA A 70 3.80 -7.44 8.40
CA ALA A 70 4.64 -7.95 9.47
C ALA A 70 5.96 -7.19 9.57
N ALA A 71 6.52 -7.06 10.76
CA ALA A 71 7.86 -6.49 10.97
C ALA A 71 8.97 -7.44 10.48
N ASP A 72 8.72 -8.75 10.57
CA ASP A 72 9.70 -9.81 10.32
C ASP A 72 9.07 -11.11 9.76
N GLY A 73 7.94 -11.00 9.06
CA GLY A 73 7.27 -12.11 8.39
C GLY A 73 6.53 -13.09 9.31
N GLN A 74 6.40 -12.82 10.60
CA GLN A 74 5.75 -13.75 11.54
C GLN A 74 4.27 -13.92 11.24
N PRO A 75 3.74 -15.17 11.20
CA PRO A 75 2.35 -15.45 10.81
C PRO A 75 1.32 -14.83 11.76
N GLU A 76 1.65 -14.65 13.04
CA GLU A 76 0.79 -14.00 14.03
C GLU A 76 0.48 -12.55 13.67
N ALA A 77 1.39 -11.84 13.01
CA ALA A 77 1.19 -10.47 12.57
C ALA A 77 0.02 -10.34 11.58
N TYR A 78 -0.05 -11.25 10.62
CA TYR A 78 -1.15 -11.29 9.64
C TYR A 78 -2.49 -11.60 10.32
N GLY A 79 -2.50 -12.51 11.29
CA GLY A 79 -3.68 -12.81 12.09
C GLY A 79 -4.14 -11.62 12.94
N GLN A 80 -3.21 -10.83 13.47
CA GLN A 80 -3.53 -9.58 14.17
C GLN A 80 -4.19 -8.58 13.22
N LEU A 81 -3.66 -8.41 12.00
CA LEU A 81 -4.26 -7.53 11.01
C LEU A 81 -5.68 -7.97 10.64
N GLU A 82 -5.92 -9.26 10.42
CA GLU A 82 -7.27 -9.79 10.16
C GLU A 82 -8.26 -9.40 11.28
N VAL A 83 -7.85 -9.53 12.53
CA VAL A 83 -8.67 -9.14 13.68
C VAL A 83 -8.94 -7.63 13.71
N LEU A 84 -7.93 -6.81 13.42
CA LEU A 84 -8.06 -5.35 13.41
C LEU A 84 -8.97 -4.84 12.29
N LEU A 85 -8.90 -5.43 11.10
CA LEU A 85 -9.75 -5.06 9.96
C LEU A 85 -11.19 -5.58 10.12
N GLY A 86 -11.37 -6.70 10.79
CA GLY A 86 -12.67 -7.36 10.88
C GLY A 86 -13.17 -7.85 9.52
N THR A 87 -14.47 -8.07 9.40
CA THR A 87 -15.09 -8.65 8.20
C THR A 87 -16.16 -7.75 7.56
N SER A 88 -16.38 -6.57 8.10
CA SER A 88 -17.46 -5.67 7.65
C SER A 88 -17.17 -5.01 6.31
N VAL A 89 -15.89 -4.76 6.01
CA VAL A 89 -15.42 -4.15 4.77
C VAL A 89 -14.41 -5.13 4.13
N PRO A 90 -14.55 -5.47 2.84
CA PRO A 90 -13.58 -6.32 2.17
C PRO A 90 -12.22 -5.63 2.10
N SER A 91 -11.15 -6.43 2.13
CA SER A 91 -9.79 -5.91 2.01
C SER A 91 -9.00 -6.65 0.93
N LEU A 92 -8.13 -5.92 0.23
CA LEU A 92 -7.13 -6.44 -0.69
C LEU A 92 -5.74 -6.19 -0.13
N TRP A 93 -4.93 -7.23 -0.11
CA TRP A 93 -3.57 -7.15 0.44
C TRP A 93 -2.52 -7.41 -0.63
N LEU A 94 -1.40 -6.75 -0.52
CA LEU A 94 -0.15 -7.10 -1.22
C LEU A 94 1.01 -7.14 -0.21
N PRO A 95 2.06 -7.91 -0.47
CA PRO A 95 3.22 -7.97 0.42
C PRO A 95 4.16 -6.79 0.21
N GLY A 96 4.88 -6.42 1.28
CA GLY A 96 6.05 -5.57 1.26
C GLY A 96 7.34 -6.38 1.47
N ASN A 97 8.47 -5.70 1.60
CA ASN A 97 9.77 -6.37 1.72
C ASN A 97 10.00 -7.04 3.10
N HIS A 98 9.27 -6.64 4.13
CA HIS A 98 9.31 -7.26 5.46
C HIS A 98 8.40 -8.49 5.59
N ASP A 99 7.54 -8.75 4.59
CA ASP A 99 6.56 -9.83 4.66
C ASP A 99 7.12 -11.18 4.19
N ASP A 100 6.74 -12.27 4.88
CA ASP A 100 6.92 -13.65 4.42
C ASP A 100 5.57 -14.34 4.23
N VAL A 101 4.80 -13.86 3.26
CA VAL A 101 3.49 -14.45 2.96
C VAL A 101 3.59 -15.74 2.15
N TYR A 102 4.73 -16.00 1.50
CA TYR A 102 4.95 -17.22 0.72
C TYR A 102 4.91 -18.48 1.57
N SER A 103 5.48 -18.41 2.77
CA SER A 103 5.45 -19.51 3.74
C SER A 103 4.04 -19.80 4.27
N HIS A 104 3.09 -18.88 4.10
CA HIS A 104 1.72 -18.95 4.64
C HIS A 104 0.65 -18.62 3.60
N LYS A 105 0.95 -18.78 2.31
CA LYS A 105 0.09 -18.35 1.20
C LYS A 105 -1.34 -18.90 1.27
N ASP A 106 -1.51 -20.16 1.65
CA ASP A 106 -2.84 -20.79 1.69
C ASP A 106 -3.79 -20.12 2.69
N ARG A 107 -3.24 -19.54 3.75
CA ARG A 107 -4.01 -18.82 4.78
C ARG A 107 -4.43 -17.42 4.31
N TYR A 108 -3.52 -16.70 3.65
CA TYR A 108 -3.74 -15.29 3.29
C TYR A 108 -4.17 -15.08 1.83
N ALA A 109 -4.11 -16.11 0.99
CA ALA A 109 -4.58 -16.05 -0.40
C ALA A 109 -5.99 -15.46 -0.59
N PRO A 110 -6.98 -15.66 0.32
CA PRO A 110 -8.29 -15.02 0.18
C PRO A 110 -8.24 -13.49 0.12
N ASN A 111 -7.26 -12.85 0.78
CA ASN A 111 -7.07 -11.40 0.81
C ASN A 111 -6.10 -10.92 -0.28
N MET A 112 -5.29 -11.83 -0.87
CA MET A 112 -4.32 -11.53 -1.93
C MET A 112 -4.98 -11.50 -3.31
N LYS A 113 -5.92 -10.56 -3.50
CA LYS A 113 -6.62 -10.41 -4.77
C LYS A 113 -5.85 -9.50 -5.71
N ARG A 114 -5.83 -9.88 -7.01
CA ARG A 114 -5.16 -9.12 -8.07
C ARG A 114 -5.87 -7.81 -8.39
N ARG A 115 -7.19 -7.83 -8.43
CA ARG A 115 -7.98 -6.68 -8.89
C ARG A 115 -9.21 -6.43 -8.04
N LEU A 116 -9.58 -5.15 -7.97
CA LEU A 116 -10.92 -4.72 -7.61
C LEU A 116 -11.55 -4.11 -8.86
N ARG A 117 -12.73 -4.59 -9.22
CA ARG A 117 -13.48 -4.10 -10.38
C ARG A 117 -14.71 -3.35 -9.91
N ALA A 118 -14.81 -2.09 -10.33
CA ALA A 118 -15.95 -1.22 -10.07
C ALA A 118 -16.47 -0.60 -11.38
N LYS A 119 -17.55 0.11 -11.32
CA LYS A 119 -18.25 0.66 -12.51
C LYS A 119 -17.35 1.56 -13.37
N HIS A 120 -16.64 2.50 -12.77
CA HIS A 120 -15.84 3.52 -13.45
C HIS A 120 -14.33 3.37 -13.22
N TRP A 121 -13.94 2.50 -12.30
CA TRP A 121 -12.55 2.27 -11.91
C TRP A 121 -12.22 0.78 -11.85
N ASP A 122 -11.04 0.46 -12.28
CA ASP A 122 -10.37 -0.78 -11.91
C ASP A 122 -9.20 -0.46 -10.98
N VAL A 123 -8.99 -1.27 -9.95
CA VAL A 123 -7.78 -1.24 -9.11
C VAL A 123 -6.96 -2.48 -9.42
N VAL A 124 -5.67 -2.31 -9.69
CA VAL A 124 -4.74 -3.42 -9.86
C VAL A 124 -3.69 -3.40 -8.75
N MET A 125 -3.58 -4.51 -8.05
CA MET A 125 -2.55 -4.76 -7.05
C MET A 125 -1.35 -5.40 -7.75
N LEU A 126 -0.14 -4.85 -7.57
CA LEU A 126 1.09 -5.35 -8.19
C LEU A 126 2.12 -5.66 -7.10
N GLU A 127 2.63 -6.87 -7.13
CA GLU A 127 3.67 -7.32 -6.24
C GLU A 127 5.03 -6.76 -6.68
N THR A 128 5.73 -6.11 -5.76
CA THR A 128 7.06 -5.56 -6.02
C THR A 128 8.14 -6.18 -5.14
N GLN A 129 7.76 -7.09 -4.24
CA GLN A 129 8.67 -7.78 -3.34
C GLN A 129 9.63 -8.68 -4.12
N VAL A 130 10.89 -8.69 -3.69
CA VAL A 130 11.93 -9.63 -4.12
C VAL A 130 12.51 -10.28 -2.88
N GLU A 131 12.49 -11.61 -2.83
CA GLU A 131 12.99 -12.36 -1.68
C GLU A 131 14.43 -11.98 -1.33
N GLY A 132 14.65 -11.56 -0.08
CA GLY A 132 15.97 -11.17 0.44
C GLY A 132 16.46 -9.77 0.00
N GLU A 133 15.65 -9.00 -0.70
CA GLU A 133 15.97 -7.64 -1.14
C GLU A 133 15.06 -6.62 -0.43
N VAL A 134 15.60 -5.46 -0.11
CA VAL A 134 14.81 -4.34 0.45
C VAL A 134 14.13 -3.53 -0.65
N GLY A 135 14.75 -3.44 -1.83
CA GLY A 135 14.21 -2.71 -2.99
C GLY A 135 13.28 -3.56 -3.85
N GLY A 136 12.36 -2.90 -4.56
CA GLY A 136 11.34 -3.54 -5.36
C GLY A 136 11.73 -3.82 -6.83
N VAL A 137 11.08 -4.82 -7.42
CA VAL A 137 11.11 -5.10 -8.87
C VAL A 137 9.74 -5.60 -9.32
N LEU A 138 9.23 -5.10 -10.43
CA LEU A 138 8.07 -5.70 -11.10
C LEU A 138 8.53 -6.88 -11.97
N SER A 139 8.12 -8.08 -11.63
CA SER A 139 8.42 -9.28 -12.43
C SER A 139 7.76 -9.19 -13.81
N THR A 140 8.15 -10.05 -14.74
CA THR A 140 7.48 -10.16 -16.05
C THR A 140 5.99 -10.49 -15.92
N THR A 141 5.61 -11.26 -14.90
CA THR A 141 4.20 -11.56 -14.57
C THR A 141 3.47 -10.30 -14.12
N GLU A 142 4.07 -9.48 -13.26
CA GLU A 142 3.48 -8.23 -12.78
C GLU A 142 3.34 -7.19 -13.90
N LEU A 143 4.35 -7.05 -14.75
CA LEU A 143 4.28 -6.19 -15.94
C LEU A 143 3.22 -6.67 -16.94
N ALA A 144 3.04 -7.98 -17.11
CA ALA A 144 1.96 -8.54 -17.94
C ALA A 144 0.58 -8.26 -17.34
N ALA A 145 0.44 -8.41 -16.02
CA ALA A 145 -0.79 -8.07 -15.30
C ALA A 145 -1.14 -6.58 -15.44
N LEU A 146 -0.13 -5.69 -15.35
CA LEU A 146 -0.32 -4.26 -15.57
C LEU A 146 -0.77 -3.95 -17.01
N ARG A 147 -0.14 -4.57 -18.04
CA ARG A 147 -0.56 -4.42 -19.44
C ARG A 147 -2.02 -4.83 -19.63
N SER A 148 -2.40 -6.01 -19.12
CA SER A 148 -3.78 -6.48 -19.16
C SER A 148 -4.74 -5.51 -18.46
N ALA A 149 -4.36 -4.92 -17.33
CA ALA A 149 -5.20 -3.95 -16.63
C ALA A 149 -5.39 -2.66 -17.44
N VAL A 150 -4.34 -2.17 -18.10
CA VAL A 150 -4.39 -1.00 -18.99
C VAL A 150 -5.29 -1.27 -20.20
N ASP A 151 -5.15 -2.43 -20.83
CA ASP A 151 -5.96 -2.80 -22.00
C ASP A 151 -7.44 -2.94 -21.63
N ASP A 152 -7.75 -3.60 -20.51
CA ASP A 152 -9.12 -3.72 -19.98
C ASP A 152 -9.72 -2.35 -19.65
N ALA A 153 -8.99 -1.48 -18.98
CA ALA A 153 -9.44 -0.13 -18.62
C ALA A 153 -9.76 0.69 -19.87
N ARG A 154 -8.89 0.64 -20.90
CA ARG A 154 -9.11 1.32 -22.19
C ARG A 154 -10.36 0.80 -22.90
N LEU A 155 -10.50 -0.53 -22.99
CA LEU A 155 -11.64 -1.16 -23.66
C LEU A 155 -12.96 -0.82 -22.96
N ALA A 156 -12.96 -0.77 -21.63
CA ALA A 156 -14.13 -0.47 -20.82
C ALA A 156 -14.36 1.04 -20.57
N ASN A 157 -13.45 1.90 -21.04
CA ASN A 157 -13.44 3.35 -20.77
C ASN A 157 -13.49 3.65 -19.26
N LYS A 158 -12.63 2.97 -18.48
CA LYS A 158 -12.47 3.13 -17.04
C LYS A 158 -11.15 3.79 -16.69
N ALA A 159 -11.10 4.43 -15.53
CA ALA A 159 -9.86 4.86 -14.93
C ALA A 159 -9.17 3.69 -14.18
N LEU A 160 -7.88 3.81 -13.95
CA LEU A 160 -7.04 2.79 -13.33
C LEU A 160 -6.35 3.33 -12.08
N LEU A 161 -6.50 2.63 -10.95
CA LEU A 161 -5.67 2.82 -9.77
C LEU A 161 -4.70 1.64 -9.67
N VAL A 162 -3.41 1.93 -9.66
CA VAL A 162 -2.34 0.94 -9.45
C VAL A 162 -1.88 1.01 -7.99
N ALA A 163 -1.84 -0.11 -7.30
CA ALA A 163 -1.32 -0.20 -5.94
C ALA A 163 -0.06 -1.07 -5.93
N THR A 164 1.03 -0.54 -5.35
CA THR A 164 2.30 -1.23 -5.14
C THR A 164 2.75 -1.03 -3.70
N HIS A 165 3.68 -1.86 -3.20
CA HIS A 165 4.35 -1.53 -1.94
C HIS A 165 5.42 -0.48 -2.18
N HIS A 166 6.45 -0.79 -2.97
CA HIS A 166 7.52 0.15 -3.30
C HIS A 166 7.05 1.21 -4.30
N PRO A 167 7.47 2.48 -4.15
CA PRO A 167 7.14 3.55 -5.09
C PRO A 167 7.71 3.33 -6.48
N LEU A 168 6.97 3.79 -7.51
CA LEU A 168 7.43 3.83 -8.91
C LEU A 168 8.20 5.12 -9.24
N ARG A 169 8.59 5.89 -8.24
CA ARG A 169 9.33 7.14 -8.38
C ARG A 169 10.29 7.36 -7.20
N ARG A 170 11.22 8.28 -7.36
CA ARG A 170 12.05 8.80 -6.28
C ARG A 170 11.28 9.87 -5.47
N LEU A 171 11.60 9.97 -4.18
CA LEU A 171 10.98 10.91 -3.23
C LEU A 171 11.97 11.93 -2.65
N GLU A 172 13.17 12.03 -3.23
CA GLU A 172 14.24 12.93 -2.75
C GLU A 172 14.77 12.58 -1.35
N SER A 173 14.54 11.37 -0.88
CA SER A 173 15.15 10.78 0.32
C SER A 173 16.14 9.71 -0.13
N ALA A 174 17.44 10.04 -0.13
CA ALA A 174 18.45 9.28 -0.88
C ALA A 174 18.47 7.79 -0.50
N TRP A 175 18.42 7.46 0.80
CA TRP A 175 18.44 6.07 1.28
C TRP A 175 17.16 5.29 0.92
N LEU A 176 15.98 5.95 0.85
CA LEU A 176 14.73 5.34 0.40
C LEU A 176 14.67 5.23 -1.13
N ASP A 177 15.25 6.19 -1.83
CA ASP A 177 15.25 6.20 -3.29
C ASP A 177 16.04 5.02 -3.89
N GLU A 178 17.03 4.48 -3.15
CA GLU A 178 17.75 3.26 -3.53
C GLU A 178 16.88 2.00 -3.43
N GLN A 179 15.77 2.08 -2.69
CA GLN A 179 14.85 0.99 -2.42
C GLN A 179 13.58 1.04 -3.30
N SER A 180 13.46 2.03 -4.18
CA SER A 180 12.35 2.14 -5.13
C SER A 180 12.33 0.97 -6.13
N VAL A 181 11.25 0.85 -6.91
CA VAL A 181 11.15 -0.18 -7.95
C VAL A 181 12.22 0.04 -9.03
N LYS A 182 13.16 -0.90 -9.16
CA LYS A 182 14.33 -0.80 -10.07
C LYS A 182 13.95 -0.61 -11.55
N ASN A 183 12.86 -1.26 -11.99
CA ASN A 183 12.34 -1.18 -13.36
C ASN A 183 11.04 -0.37 -13.47
N ALA A 184 10.86 0.64 -12.63
CA ALA A 184 9.68 1.51 -12.64
C ALA A 184 9.41 2.16 -14.01
N SER A 185 10.46 2.45 -14.80
CA SER A 185 10.32 3.02 -16.15
C SER A 185 9.50 2.12 -17.08
N GLU A 186 9.63 0.79 -16.98
CA GLU A 186 8.82 -0.15 -17.77
C GLU A 186 7.33 -0.06 -17.42
N ALA A 187 7.00 0.06 -16.12
CA ALA A 187 5.63 0.25 -15.69
C ALA A 187 5.05 1.59 -16.18
N LEU A 188 5.84 2.67 -16.08
CA LEU A 188 5.43 3.99 -16.55
C LEU A 188 5.21 4.03 -18.06
N ASP A 189 6.02 3.30 -18.84
CA ASP A 189 5.83 3.16 -20.29
C ASP A 189 4.52 2.43 -20.61
N ILE A 190 4.14 1.42 -19.83
CA ILE A 190 2.86 0.72 -19.98
C ILE A 190 1.67 1.65 -19.66
N LEU A 191 1.80 2.55 -18.68
CA LEU A 191 0.74 3.46 -18.26
C LEU A 191 0.53 4.65 -19.21
N LYS A 192 1.52 5.01 -20.05
CA LYS A 192 1.44 6.18 -20.96
C LYS A 192 0.13 6.32 -21.73
N PRO A 193 -0.47 5.25 -22.29
CA PRO A 193 -1.69 5.38 -23.10
C PRO A 193 -2.92 5.89 -22.35
N ILE A 194 -2.92 5.80 -21.01
CA ILE A 194 -4.02 6.22 -20.12
C ILE A 194 -3.51 7.02 -18.92
N ALA A 195 -2.38 7.71 -19.07
CA ALA A 195 -1.68 8.37 -17.96
C ALA A 195 -2.60 9.36 -17.21
N ASP A 196 -3.40 10.13 -17.93
CA ASP A 196 -4.36 11.13 -17.41
C ASP A 196 -5.59 10.51 -16.70
N GLN A 197 -5.79 9.21 -16.85
CA GLN A 197 -6.84 8.42 -16.19
C GLN A 197 -6.25 7.43 -15.17
N THR A 198 -4.97 7.60 -14.83
CA THR A 198 -4.25 6.67 -13.95
C THR A 198 -3.70 7.36 -12.72
N ALA A 199 -3.84 6.67 -11.59
CA ALA A 199 -3.12 7.01 -10.38
C ALA A 199 -2.36 5.78 -9.84
N VAL A 200 -1.28 6.04 -9.10
CA VAL A 200 -0.48 5.04 -8.38
C VAL A 200 -0.48 5.38 -6.91
N ILE A 201 -0.71 4.38 -6.05
CA ILE A 201 -0.56 4.50 -4.59
C ILE A 201 0.50 3.52 -4.11
N SER A 202 1.30 3.95 -3.13
CA SER A 202 2.37 3.11 -2.57
C SER A 202 2.51 3.31 -1.06
N GLY A 203 3.15 2.33 -0.40
CA GLY A 203 3.64 2.38 0.98
C GLY A 203 5.15 2.57 1.06
N HIS A 204 5.79 1.75 1.88
CA HIS A 204 7.24 1.57 2.04
C HIS A 204 8.00 2.78 2.61
N VAL A 205 7.75 3.96 2.13
CA VAL A 205 8.51 5.18 2.48
C VAL A 205 8.02 5.87 3.74
N HIS A 206 6.92 5.42 4.32
CA HIS A 206 6.28 5.99 5.52
C HIS A 206 6.10 7.52 5.45
N GLN A 207 5.93 8.04 4.23
CA GLN A 207 5.79 9.48 3.96
C GLN A 207 4.51 9.74 3.17
N GLU A 208 3.91 10.88 3.43
CA GLU A 208 2.82 11.41 2.61
C GLU A 208 3.37 12.20 1.43
N SER A 209 2.96 11.82 0.23
CA SER A 209 3.22 12.62 -0.96
C SER A 209 2.05 12.50 -1.95
N ASP A 210 1.96 13.47 -2.87
CA ASP A 210 0.94 13.52 -3.91
C ASP A 210 1.45 14.40 -5.06
N GLU A 211 1.87 13.78 -6.15
CA GLU A 211 2.51 14.47 -7.27
C GLU A 211 2.01 13.95 -8.61
N LEU A 212 2.00 14.83 -9.61
CA LEU A 212 1.70 14.49 -11.00
C LEU A 212 3.00 14.32 -11.78
N ILE A 213 3.30 13.10 -12.23
CA ILE A 213 4.51 12.76 -12.97
C ILE A 213 4.14 12.15 -14.31
N ASN A 214 4.52 12.80 -15.40
CA ASN A 214 4.23 12.36 -16.78
C ASN A 214 2.74 12.07 -17.02
N GLY A 215 1.85 12.81 -16.35
CA GLY A 215 0.41 12.65 -16.45
C GLY A 215 -0.21 11.63 -15.49
N VAL A 216 0.61 10.83 -14.79
CA VAL A 216 0.16 9.87 -13.77
C VAL A 216 0.22 10.53 -12.39
N ARG A 217 -0.86 10.49 -11.62
CA ARG A 217 -0.86 10.96 -10.23
C ARG A 217 -0.26 9.89 -9.32
N MET A 218 0.84 10.20 -8.64
CA MET A 218 1.57 9.28 -7.77
C MET A 218 1.50 9.73 -6.32
N MET A 219 0.98 8.85 -5.48
CA MET A 219 0.76 9.12 -4.06
C MET A 219 1.46 8.08 -3.19
N THR A 220 2.08 8.53 -2.10
CA THR A 220 2.55 7.65 -1.02
C THR A 220 1.78 7.92 0.25
N THR A 221 1.62 6.89 1.07
CA THR A 221 0.80 6.94 2.28
C THR A 221 1.68 6.76 3.51
N PRO A 222 1.41 7.51 4.59
CA PRO A 222 2.12 7.31 5.84
C PRO A 222 1.88 5.92 6.40
N SER A 223 2.86 5.40 7.11
CA SER A 223 2.74 4.16 7.86
C SER A 223 1.70 4.29 8.98
N THR A 224 1.10 3.17 9.37
CA THR A 224 0.31 3.09 10.60
C THR A 224 1.19 3.02 11.85
N CYS A 225 2.51 3.03 11.73
CA CYS A 225 3.45 3.08 12.84
C CYS A 225 4.45 4.26 12.71
N VAL A 226 5.75 4.03 12.69
CA VAL A 226 6.78 5.07 12.61
C VAL A 226 6.77 5.79 11.25
N GLN A 227 7.22 7.03 11.22
CA GLN A 227 7.34 7.82 9.98
C GLN A 227 8.81 8.11 9.69
N PHE A 228 9.18 8.22 8.41
CA PHE A 228 10.52 8.61 7.99
C PHE A 228 10.59 10.07 7.55
N ALA A 229 11.70 10.73 7.88
CA ALA A 229 11.90 12.14 7.57
C ALA A 229 12.07 12.36 6.05
N PRO A 230 11.24 13.22 5.42
CA PRO A 230 11.39 13.55 4.01
C PRO A 230 12.71 14.28 3.73
N GLY A 231 13.29 14.02 2.56
CA GLY A 231 14.53 14.69 2.10
C GLY A 231 15.80 14.26 2.84
N SER A 232 15.73 13.21 3.67
CA SER A 232 16.89 12.73 4.42
C SER A 232 17.86 11.96 3.52
N GLN A 233 19.17 12.20 3.69
CA GLN A 233 20.22 11.45 2.99
C GLN A 233 20.41 10.06 3.60
N ASP A 234 20.34 9.99 4.93
CA ASP A 234 20.47 8.77 5.72
C ASP A 234 19.16 8.44 6.43
N PHE A 235 19.09 7.28 7.08
CA PHE A 235 17.94 6.90 7.91
C PHE A 235 17.64 7.97 8.96
N ALA A 236 16.41 8.46 8.97
CA ALA A 236 15.93 9.41 9.96
C ALA A 236 14.43 9.26 10.19
N LEU A 237 14.00 9.28 11.45
CA LEU A 237 12.59 9.28 11.82
C LEU A 237 11.99 10.68 11.75
N ASP A 238 10.71 10.77 11.36
CA ASP A 238 9.88 11.97 11.48
C ASP A 238 9.05 11.89 12.77
N SER A 239 8.77 13.04 13.37
CA SER A 239 7.89 13.15 14.54
C SER A 239 6.41 13.17 14.21
N LYS A 240 6.04 13.11 12.94
CA LYS A 240 4.63 13.06 12.50
C LYS A 240 3.92 11.83 13.02
N ASP A 241 2.63 12.00 13.29
CA ASP A 241 1.76 10.92 13.73
C ASP A 241 1.55 9.87 12.63
N PRO A 242 1.33 8.58 13.00
CA PRO A 242 0.88 7.54 12.09
C PRO A 242 -0.47 7.89 11.45
N GLY A 243 -0.78 7.24 10.33
CA GLY A 243 -2.02 7.57 9.64
C GLY A 243 -2.41 6.59 8.54
N TYR A 244 -3.45 6.97 7.81
CA TYR A 244 -3.97 6.27 6.65
C TYR A 244 -4.37 7.26 5.57
N ARG A 245 -4.57 6.78 4.34
CA ARG A 245 -5.11 7.58 3.23
C ARG A 245 -6.53 7.16 2.91
N ARG A 246 -7.40 8.15 2.80
CA ARG A 246 -8.73 8.00 2.21
C ARG A 246 -8.68 8.42 0.75
N LEU A 247 -9.39 7.68 -0.10
CA LEU A 247 -9.54 7.95 -1.53
C LEU A 247 -11.02 7.87 -1.89
N VAL A 248 -11.50 8.87 -2.62
CA VAL A 248 -12.83 8.86 -3.24
C VAL A 248 -12.65 8.99 -4.74
N LEU A 249 -12.96 7.91 -5.46
CA LEU A 249 -12.74 7.76 -6.89
C LEU A 249 -14.05 8.05 -7.64
N HIS A 250 -14.08 9.15 -8.36
CA HIS A 250 -15.25 9.63 -9.08
C HIS A 250 -15.30 9.15 -10.54
N PRO A 251 -16.48 9.15 -11.22
CA PRO A 251 -16.65 8.60 -12.56
C PRO A 251 -15.74 9.19 -13.65
N ASN A 252 -15.28 10.43 -13.49
CA ASN A 252 -14.50 11.18 -14.49
C ASN A 252 -12.99 11.13 -14.24
N ALA A 253 -12.49 10.05 -13.67
CA ALA A 253 -11.09 9.89 -13.24
C ALA A 253 -10.63 10.89 -12.16
N ARG A 254 -11.54 11.68 -11.59
CA ARG A 254 -11.22 12.58 -10.48
C ARG A 254 -11.03 11.79 -9.19
N ILE A 255 -9.97 12.10 -8.46
CA ILE A 255 -9.67 11.53 -7.15
C ILE A 255 -9.68 12.63 -6.11
N GLU A 256 -10.54 12.50 -5.11
CA GLU A 256 -10.43 13.22 -3.85
C GLU A 256 -9.65 12.34 -2.88
N THR A 257 -8.67 12.91 -2.19
CA THR A 257 -7.86 12.15 -1.25
C THR A 257 -7.47 13.00 -0.08
N GLN A 258 -7.33 12.34 1.07
CA GLN A 258 -6.88 12.95 2.32
C GLN A 258 -6.07 11.93 3.12
N VAL A 259 -4.97 12.37 3.70
CA VAL A 259 -4.27 11.64 4.76
C VAL A 259 -4.82 12.08 6.10
N ILE A 260 -5.22 11.11 6.91
CA ILE A 260 -5.70 11.31 8.27
C ILE A 260 -4.67 10.73 9.23
N ARG A 261 -4.20 11.54 10.19
CA ARG A 261 -3.20 11.15 11.18
C ARG A 261 -3.82 11.02 12.56
N ILE A 262 -3.37 10.02 13.30
CA ILE A 262 -3.90 9.66 14.62
C ILE A 262 -2.81 9.83 15.66
N SER A 263 -3.01 10.77 16.57
CA SER A 263 -2.06 11.06 17.65
C SER A 263 -2.23 10.11 18.83
N ASP A 264 -1.10 9.63 19.35
CA ASP A 264 -1.03 8.89 20.62
C ASP A 264 0.25 9.30 21.37
N GLU A 265 0.11 10.24 22.31
CA GLU A 265 1.24 10.82 23.04
C GLU A 265 2.01 9.80 23.90
N GLU A 266 1.38 8.69 24.26
CA GLU A 266 1.99 7.62 25.05
C GLU A 266 2.70 6.56 24.19
N ASN A 267 2.58 6.64 22.85
CA ASN A 267 3.14 5.67 21.92
C ASN A 267 3.92 6.36 20.80
N ARG A 268 5.08 6.89 21.15
CA ARG A 268 5.95 7.67 20.26
C ARG A 268 7.22 6.91 19.88
N PRO A 269 7.75 7.09 18.68
CA PRO A 269 9.01 6.50 18.28
C PRO A 269 10.19 7.17 18.99
N LEU A 270 11.28 6.42 19.12
CA LEU A 270 12.58 6.92 19.60
C LEU A 270 13.28 7.63 18.44
N LEU A 271 13.09 8.95 18.32
CA LEU A 271 13.63 9.75 17.20
C LEU A 271 15.16 9.73 17.06
N THR A 272 15.88 9.25 18.09
CA THR A 272 17.34 9.10 18.08
C THR A 272 17.81 7.78 17.50
N SER A 273 16.90 6.89 17.07
CA SER A 273 17.25 5.62 16.45
C SER A 273 17.97 5.84 15.12
N SER A 274 19.01 5.02 14.86
CA SER A 274 19.85 5.12 13.66
C SER A 274 19.63 3.99 12.65
N GLY A 275 18.54 3.24 12.77
CA GLY A 275 18.18 2.10 11.91
C GLY A 275 17.17 1.17 12.60
N TYR A 276 16.82 0.09 11.92
CA TYR A 276 15.86 -0.94 12.40
C TYR A 276 16.47 -1.89 13.47
N HIS A 277 17.24 -1.39 14.44
CA HIS A 277 17.90 -2.21 15.45
C HIS A 277 17.23 -2.09 16.80
#